data_e72f4c39284090782f3355124f3a8186
#
_entry.id   e72f4c39284090782f3355124f3a8186
#
_cell.length_a   1.000
_cell.length_b   1.000
_cell.length_c   1.000
_cell.angle_alpha   90.00
_cell.angle_beta   90.00
_cell.angle_gamma   90.00
#
_symmetry.space_group_name_H-M   'P 1'
#
loop_
_entity.id
_entity.type
_entity.pdbx_description
1 polymer ?
#
loop_
_entity_poly.entity_id
_entity_poly.type
_entity_poly.pdbx_seq_one_letter_code
_entity_poly.pdbx_strand_id
1 'polypeptide(L)'
;MGAPACAQPEHPTPAEPNPPHNSMTHRVVASLLWQASASLVGQIISWFSTLLVIRLLSPDDFGLMAMAGISIGFIMLIGDLGVGVVVVQAPALNRLQLQALFTVALLAYLSGAVVAFASAPVAAAFFAEPRLTSIGRALSLSFVFAGLYAVPQALVLRTLEFDRKAKIDVLATLVSSISALALALSGWGAWSLVGATLANQAFRAAAFQVVRPCLFLPVPPFAQLRGMVHFGGLVTLDRILWFGYTNLDVTIAGRALGGALVGVYSVALSLASIPLDKVMSIATQVSFSAFSRTQSDPGAVRRGVLRAIEAVSLLAFPTSLGMATVAPEAVAIFLGPKWADVVVPFQILCLTLPFRAIGLLFAPALFGTGRPRIAVENNAITLAAMSVALLVGVQWGVVGLCVGWLIGYVPVFCVTAYRALARLEIPIGQAVAAIGFPLAATLAMGVGVIGARILVAEALPPAAALASLSFFGAGIYGALMAAFRPQALRSFWTLGAGIMTRRKARTGVEPCAGS
;
A
#
# COMPACT_ATOMS: atom_id res chain seq x y z
N MET A 1 27.46 31.77 -66.02
CA MET A 1 26.14 32.22 -65.57
C MET A 1 25.22 31.01 -65.62
N GLY A 2 25.12 30.23 -64.53
CA GLY A 2 24.26 29.09 -64.40
C GLY A 2 23.49 29.22 -63.11
N ALA A 3 22.17 29.29 -63.21
CA ALA A 3 21.25 29.38 -62.09
C ALA A 3 21.23 28.05 -61.32
N PRO A 4 21.08 28.03 -59.97
CA PRO A 4 20.96 26.82 -59.22
C PRO A 4 19.52 26.25 -59.34
N ALA A 5 19.43 24.94 -59.58
CA ALA A 5 18.21 24.16 -59.65
C ALA A 5 17.46 24.15 -58.31
N CYS A 6 16.15 24.45 -58.38
CA CYS A 6 15.22 24.30 -57.27
C CYS A 6 15.19 22.84 -56.77
N ALA A 7 15.50 22.65 -55.50
CA ALA A 7 15.23 21.39 -54.81
C ALA A 7 13.72 21.19 -54.69
N GLN A 8 13.24 20.07 -55.18
CA GLN A 8 11.85 19.62 -55.00
C GLN A 8 11.60 19.25 -53.53
N PRO A 9 10.43 19.55 -52.97
CA PRO A 9 10.12 19.13 -51.60
C PRO A 9 9.98 17.59 -51.56
N GLU A 10 10.74 16.98 -50.65
CA GLU A 10 10.63 15.54 -50.33
C GLU A 10 9.19 15.19 -49.95
N HIS A 11 8.63 14.20 -50.63
CA HIS A 11 7.33 13.63 -50.29
C HIS A 11 7.37 13.09 -48.87
N PRO A 12 6.36 13.39 -48.03
CA PRO A 12 6.26 12.78 -46.68
C PRO A 12 6.15 11.26 -46.84
N THR A 13 7.07 10.54 -46.21
CA THR A 13 7.01 9.09 -46.06
C THR A 13 5.62 8.69 -45.52
N PRO A 14 4.98 7.64 -46.09
CA PRO A 14 3.68 7.17 -45.59
C PRO A 14 3.79 6.86 -44.12
N ALA A 15 2.89 7.42 -43.29
CA ALA A 15 2.75 7.11 -41.89
C ALA A 15 2.58 5.61 -41.76
N GLU A 16 3.43 4.95 -40.93
CA GLU A 16 3.24 3.53 -40.58
C GLU A 16 1.80 3.32 -40.11
N PRO A 17 1.11 2.29 -40.60
CA PRO A 17 -0.26 2.02 -40.22
C PRO A 17 -0.34 1.81 -38.71
N ASN A 18 -1.16 2.62 -38.03
CA ASN A 18 -1.44 2.45 -36.60
C ASN A 18 -1.81 0.99 -36.35
N PRO A 19 -1.14 0.31 -35.41
CA PRO A 19 -1.47 -1.08 -35.11
C PRO A 19 -2.95 -1.18 -34.72
N PRO A 20 -3.68 -2.23 -35.18
CA PRO A 20 -5.11 -2.34 -34.98
C PRO A 20 -5.44 -2.24 -33.48
N HIS A 21 -6.46 -1.49 -33.14
CA HIS A 21 -6.92 -1.20 -31.76
C HIS A 21 -7.02 -2.45 -30.85
N ASN A 22 -7.27 -3.62 -31.45
CA ASN A 22 -7.33 -4.92 -30.75
C ASN A 22 -5.96 -5.41 -30.24
N SER A 23 -4.85 -5.07 -30.89
CA SER A 23 -3.51 -5.50 -30.47
C SER A 23 -3.01 -4.72 -29.26
N MET A 24 -3.39 -3.46 -29.12
CA MET A 24 -3.02 -2.61 -28.00
C MET A 24 -3.75 -3.04 -26.71
N THR A 25 -5.05 -3.31 -26.81
CA THR A 25 -5.85 -3.82 -25.68
C THR A 25 -5.36 -5.20 -25.20
N HIS A 26 -4.95 -6.07 -26.12
CA HIS A 26 -4.40 -7.40 -25.78
C HIS A 26 -3.06 -7.30 -25.04
N ARG A 27 -2.16 -6.44 -25.48
CA ARG A 27 -0.86 -6.21 -24.82
C ARG A 27 -1.04 -5.63 -23.42
N VAL A 28 -1.92 -4.64 -23.25
CA VAL A 28 -2.20 -4.01 -21.95
C VAL A 28 -2.82 -5.03 -20.96
N VAL A 29 -3.78 -5.84 -21.40
CA VAL A 29 -4.40 -6.86 -20.54
C VAL A 29 -3.40 -7.96 -20.17
N ALA A 30 -2.58 -8.43 -21.11
CA ALA A 30 -1.56 -9.43 -20.84
C ALA A 30 -0.49 -8.91 -19.86
N SER A 31 -0.05 -7.65 -20.02
CA SER A 31 0.91 -7.03 -19.10
C SER A 31 0.34 -6.80 -17.69
N LEU A 32 -0.94 -6.44 -17.58
CA LEU A 32 -1.62 -6.31 -16.28
C LEU A 32 -1.77 -7.65 -15.57
N LEU A 33 -2.10 -8.73 -16.29
CA LEU A 33 -2.17 -10.08 -15.72
C LEU A 33 -0.80 -10.58 -15.28
N TRP A 34 0.24 -10.31 -16.08
CA TRP A 34 1.62 -10.62 -15.72
C TRP A 34 2.05 -9.84 -14.48
N GLN A 35 1.73 -8.55 -14.41
CA GLN A 35 2.02 -7.71 -13.24
C GLN A 35 1.31 -8.24 -11.99
N ALA A 36 0.03 -8.63 -12.10
CA ALA A 36 -0.72 -9.19 -10.98
C ALA A 36 -0.11 -10.50 -10.47
N SER A 37 0.26 -11.43 -11.39
CA SER A 37 0.88 -12.70 -11.01
C SER A 37 2.29 -12.50 -10.43
N ALA A 38 3.11 -11.64 -11.02
CA ALA A 38 4.42 -11.29 -10.50
C ALA A 38 4.33 -10.63 -9.12
N SER A 39 3.35 -9.73 -8.93
CA SER A 39 3.08 -9.11 -7.63
C SER A 39 2.70 -10.14 -6.56
N LEU A 40 1.90 -11.16 -6.90
CA LEU A 40 1.56 -12.25 -5.97
C LEU A 40 2.78 -13.06 -5.57
N VAL A 41 3.62 -13.43 -6.53
CA VAL A 41 4.87 -14.16 -6.25
C VAL A 41 5.79 -13.32 -5.36
N GLY A 42 6.01 -12.05 -5.70
CA GLY A 42 6.80 -11.13 -4.88
C GLY A 42 6.25 -10.98 -3.47
N GLN A 43 4.92 -10.96 -3.32
CA GLN A 43 4.28 -10.87 -2.01
C GLN A 43 4.48 -12.13 -1.16
N ILE A 44 4.35 -13.32 -1.75
CA ILE A 44 4.59 -14.59 -1.05
C ILE A 44 6.04 -14.66 -0.56
N ILE A 45 6.99 -14.31 -1.44
CA ILE A 45 8.42 -14.26 -1.09
C ILE A 45 8.66 -13.26 0.05
N SER A 46 8.07 -12.07 -0.04
CA SER A 46 8.19 -11.03 0.98
C SER A 46 7.63 -11.50 2.32
N TRP A 47 6.45 -12.12 2.35
CA TRP A 47 5.85 -12.62 3.59
C TRP A 47 6.69 -13.72 4.22
N PHE A 48 7.11 -14.71 3.43
CA PHE A 48 7.93 -15.81 3.93
C PHE A 48 9.26 -15.30 4.49
N SER A 49 9.93 -14.42 3.76
CA SER A 49 11.17 -13.78 4.21
C SER A 49 10.95 -12.96 5.49
N THR A 50 9.89 -12.14 5.52
CA THR A 50 9.57 -11.31 6.70
C THR A 50 9.33 -12.17 7.94
N LEU A 51 8.57 -13.25 7.82
CA LEU A 51 8.32 -14.17 8.95
C LEU A 51 9.61 -14.83 9.45
N LEU A 52 10.51 -15.25 8.53
CA LEU A 52 11.81 -15.80 8.90
C LEU A 52 12.70 -14.75 9.60
N VAL A 53 12.73 -13.53 9.07
CA VAL A 53 13.53 -12.45 9.65
C VAL A 53 12.98 -12.05 11.03
N ILE A 54 11.64 -11.99 11.21
CA ILE A 54 11.02 -11.74 12.52
C ILE A 54 11.44 -12.82 13.54
N ARG A 55 11.55 -14.08 13.13
CA ARG A 55 12.02 -15.16 14.00
C ARG A 55 13.48 -15.00 14.44
N LEU A 56 14.34 -14.48 13.57
CA LEU A 56 15.75 -14.31 13.85
C LEU A 56 16.03 -13.06 14.70
N LEU A 57 15.39 -11.95 14.39
CA LEU A 57 15.61 -10.66 15.03
C LEU A 57 14.86 -10.52 16.36
N SER A 58 15.29 -9.55 17.16
CA SER A 58 14.63 -9.17 18.42
C SER A 58 13.53 -8.13 18.20
N PRO A 59 12.58 -7.97 19.13
CA PRO A 59 11.64 -6.86 19.09
C PRO A 59 12.31 -5.49 19.04
N ASP A 60 13.43 -5.31 19.73
CA ASP A 60 14.19 -4.06 19.75
C ASP A 60 14.72 -3.67 18.37
N ASP A 61 15.18 -4.64 17.57
CA ASP A 61 15.65 -4.40 16.20
C ASP A 61 14.53 -3.85 15.29
N PHE A 62 13.32 -4.40 15.43
CA PHE A 62 12.14 -3.92 14.70
C PHE A 62 11.69 -2.54 15.19
N GLY A 63 11.79 -2.28 16.49
CA GLY A 63 11.48 -0.98 17.06
C GLY A 63 12.40 0.11 16.54
N LEU A 64 13.71 -0.14 16.49
CA LEU A 64 14.68 0.76 15.89
C LEU A 64 14.37 1.08 14.44
N MET A 65 14.05 0.05 13.65
CA MET A 65 13.70 0.24 12.24
C MET A 65 12.38 1.00 12.06
N ALA A 66 11.38 0.75 12.90
CA ALA A 66 10.11 1.47 12.88
C ALA A 66 10.29 2.96 13.19
N MET A 67 11.04 3.31 14.25
CA MET A 67 11.34 4.70 14.61
C MET A 67 12.17 5.41 13.51
N ALA A 68 13.18 4.75 12.94
CA ALA A 68 13.95 5.30 11.84
C ALA A 68 13.08 5.50 10.59
N GLY A 69 12.18 4.55 10.30
CA GLY A 69 11.26 4.57 9.17
C GLY A 69 10.34 5.78 9.14
N ILE A 70 9.89 6.27 10.30
CA ILE A 70 9.04 7.47 10.39
C ILE A 70 9.80 8.70 9.90
N SER A 71 11.00 8.92 10.43
CA SER A 71 11.81 10.09 10.07
C SER A 71 12.16 10.11 8.59
N ILE A 72 12.59 8.95 8.07
CA ILE A 72 12.93 8.77 6.66
C ILE A 72 11.68 8.90 5.77
N GLY A 73 10.56 8.28 6.15
CA GLY A 73 9.30 8.33 5.41
C GLY A 73 8.72 9.73 5.31
N PHE A 74 8.81 10.54 6.38
CA PHE A 74 8.35 11.93 6.39
C PHE A 74 9.17 12.80 5.41
N ILE A 75 10.49 12.67 5.45
CA ILE A 75 11.38 13.42 4.54
C ILE A 75 11.14 12.97 3.10
N MET A 76 10.94 11.66 2.87
CA MET A 76 10.64 11.09 1.55
C MET A 76 9.35 11.66 0.97
N LEU A 77 8.31 11.78 1.80
CA LEU A 77 7.02 12.35 1.42
C LEU A 77 7.15 13.81 0.93
N ILE A 78 7.96 14.61 1.63
CA ILE A 78 8.21 16.02 1.25
C ILE A 78 9.10 16.09 0.00
N GLY A 79 10.07 15.18 -0.12
CA GLY A 79 11.02 15.12 -1.24
C GLY A 79 10.39 14.65 -2.55
N ASP A 80 9.26 13.91 -2.51
CA ASP A 80 8.53 13.50 -3.71
C ASP A 80 7.72 14.67 -4.28
N LEU A 81 8.38 15.54 -5.07
CA LEU A 81 7.77 16.71 -5.73
C LEU A 81 6.79 16.34 -6.85
N GLY A 82 6.33 15.10 -6.93
CA GLY A 82 5.42 14.65 -7.98
C GLY A 82 6.05 14.60 -9.38
N VAL A 83 7.39 14.60 -9.49
CA VAL A 83 8.09 14.53 -10.79
C VAL A 83 7.65 13.30 -11.59
N GLY A 84 7.44 12.17 -10.92
CA GLY A 84 6.94 10.95 -11.55
C GLY A 84 5.56 11.16 -12.21
N VAL A 85 4.66 11.88 -11.57
CA VAL A 85 3.32 12.19 -12.10
C VAL A 85 3.43 13.06 -13.33
N VAL A 86 4.28 14.09 -13.29
CA VAL A 86 4.51 14.99 -14.45
C VAL A 86 5.08 14.23 -15.64
N VAL A 87 6.05 13.34 -15.43
CA VAL A 87 6.62 12.51 -16.51
C VAL A 87 5.55 11.63 -17.16
N VAL A 88 4.63 11.06 -16.36
CA VAL A 88 3.56 10.18 -16.88
C VAL A 88 2.48 10.97 -17.61
N GLN A 89 2.09 12.16 -17.11
CA GLN A 89 0.95 12.92 -17.63
C GLN A 89 1.29 13.90 -18.75
N ALA A 90 2.55 14.29 -18.93
CA ALA A 90 2.95 15.24 -19.96
C ALA A 90 2.63 14.69 -21.37
N PRO A 91 1.94 15.46 -22.26
CA PRO A 91 1.56 14.98 -23.60
C PRO A 91 2.77 14.59 -24.45
N ALA A 92 3.81 15.41 -24.45
CA ALA A 92 5.08 15.16 -25.10
C ALA A 92 6.23 15.60 -24.18
N LEU A 93 7.34 14.89 -24.22
CA LEU A 93 8.56 15.24 -23.49
C LEU A 93 9.72 15.24 -24.48
N ASN A 94 10.35 16.38 -24.63
CA ASN A 94 11.61 16.45 -25.34
C ASN A 94 12.79 16.09 -24.42
N ARG A 95 13.97 15.88 -25.01
CA ARG A 95 15.17 15.47 -24.27
C ARG A 95 15.58 16.49 -23.20
N LEU A 96 15.46 17.78 -23.48
CA LEU A 96 15.80 18.85 -22.53
C LEU A 96 14.85 18.88 -21.34
N GLN A 97 13.54 18.69 -21.58
CA GLN A 97 12.54 18.61 -20.52
C GLN A 97 12.80 17.39 -19.62
N LEU A 98 13.16 16.25 -20.22
CA LEU A 98 13.48 15.04 -19.47
C LEU A 98 14.75 15.22 -18.63
N GLN A 99 15.78 15.88 -19.16
CA GLN A 99 16.99 16.24 -18.42
C GLN A 99 16.68 17.20 -17.27
N ALA A 100 15.85 18.21 -17.48
CA ALA A 100 15.43 19.13 -16.43
C ALA A 100 14.63 18.42 -15.32
N LEU A 101 13.69 17.55 -15.67
CA LEU A 101 12.91 16.75 -14.71
C LEU A 101 13.80 15.79 -13.91
N PHE A 102 14.78 15.15 -14.56
CA PHE A 102 15.78 14.32 -13.88
C PHE A 102 16.62 15.14 -12.90
N THR A 103 17.07 16.32 -13.31
CA THR A 103 17.84 17.23 -12.45
C THR A 103 17.03 17.67 -11.23
N VAL A 104 15.76 18.06 -11.43
CA VAL A 104 14.85 18.45 -10.34
C VAL A 104 14.65 17.30 -9.37
N ALA A 105 14.35 16.09 -9.88
CA ALA A 105 14.17 14.91 -9.03
C ALA A 105 15.45 14.60 -8.26
N LEU A 106 16.60 14.57 -8.93
CA LEU A 106 17.88 14.27 -8.30
C LEU A 106 18.23 15.28 -7.21
N LEU A 107 18.06 16.58 -7.46
CA LEU A 107 18.32 17.64 -6.47
C LEU A 107 17.34 17.55 -5.29
N ALA A 108 16.06 17.28 -5.52
CA ALA A 108 15.07 17.11 -4.47
C ALA A 108 15.40 15.90 -3.57
N TYR A 109 15.76 14.78 -4.17
CA TYR A 109 16.15 13.60 -3.39
C TYR A 109 17.51 13.76 -2.71
N LEU A 110 18.50 14.41 -3.33
CA LEU A 110 19.78 14.71 -2.69
C LEU A 110 19.61 15.69 -1.52
N SER A 111 18.77 16.72 -1.65
CA SER A 111 18.44 17.60 -0.53
C SER A 111 17.76 16.83 0.60
N GLY A 112 16.83 15.91 0.26
CA GLY A 112 16.24 14.98 1.22
C GLY A 112 17.28 14.09 1.92
N ALA A 113 18.28 13.58 1.20
CA ALA A 113 19.39 12.82 1.77
C ALA A 113 20.19 13.63 2.78
N VAL A 114 20.53 14.88 2.44
CA VAL A 114 21.25 15.80 3.35
C VAL A 114 20.41 16.10 4.60
N VAL A 115 19.12 16.40 4.42
CA VAL A 115 18.21 16.66 5.54
C VAL A 115 18.07 15.41 6.42
N ALA A 116 17.90 14.22 5.83
CA ALA A 116 17.81 12.97 6.58
C ALA A 116 19.10 12.65 7.34
N PHE A 117 20.27 12.85 6.73
CA PHE A 117 21.56 12.66 7.37
C PHE A 117 21.78 13.64 8.53
N ALA A 118 21.46 14.93 8.32
CA ALA A 118 21.64 15.98 9.31
C ALA A 118 20.60 15.89 10.46
N SER A 119 19.38 15.45 10.19
CA SER A 119 18.32 15.30 11.21
C SER A 119 18.41 13.99 12.01
N ALA A 120 19.24 13.01 11.59
CA ALA A 120 19.38 11.74 12.29
C ALA A 120 19.70 11.87 13.79
N PRO A 121 20.64 12.76 14.25
CA PRO A 121 20.87 12.94 15.68
C PRO A 121 19.68 13.61 16.40
N VAL A 122 18.89 14.43 15.72
CA VAL A 122 17.66 15.03 16.29
C VAL A 122 16.61 13.94 16.51
N ALA A 123 16.43 13.04 15.57
CA ALA A 123 15.55 11.88 15.73
C ALA A 123 16.02 10.97 16.87
N ALA A 124 17.33 10.72 16.98
CA ALA A 124 17.90 9.93 18.07
C ALA A 124 17.67 10.58 19.44
N ALA A 125 17.80 11.89 19.54
CA ALA A 125 17.50 12.64 20.76
C ALA A 125 16.00 12.63 21.09
N PHE A 126 15.14 12.78 20.09
CA PHE A 126 13.68 12.73 20.26
C PHE A 126 13.21 11.39 20.82
N PHE A 127 13.70 10.28 20.25
CA PHE A 127 13.33 8.93 20.70
C PHE A 127 14.16 8.43 21.89
N ALA A 128 15.13 9.20 22.37
CA ALA A 128 16.09 8.82 23.42
C ALA A 128 16.85 7.51 23.08
N GLU A 129 17.20 7.31 21.81
CA GLU A 129 17.83 6.10 21.29
C GLU A 129 19.03 6.46 20.39
N PRO A 130 20.26 6.48 20.93
CA PRO A 130 21.47 6.93 20.22
C PRO A 130 21.77 6.13 18.92
N ARG A 131 21.39 4.83 18.88
CA ARG A 131 21.60 3.95 17.71
C ARG A 131 20.87 4.45 16.47
N LEU A 132 19.80 5.22 16.62
CA LEU A 132 19.05 5.81 15.49
C LEU A 132 19.90 6.79 14.67
N THR A 133 20.94 7.42 15.24
CA THR A 133 21.82 8.31 14.48
C THR A 133 22.53 7.56 13.34
N SER A 134 23.16 6.42 13.65
CA SER A 134 23.87 5.63 12.64
C SER A 134 22.90 4.98 11.63
N ILE A 135 21.77 4.46 12.08
CA ILE A 135 20.73 3.86 11.23
C ILE A 135 20.12 4.92 10.32
N GLY A 136 19.74 6.09 10.83
CA GLY A 136 19.16 7.19 10.04
C GLY A 136 20.14 7.72 9.00
N ARG A 137 21.43 7.87 9.36
CA ARG A 137 22.48 8.26 8.40
C ARG A 137 22.67 7.21 7.30
N ALA A 138 22.66 5.93 7.61
CA ALA A 138 22.75 4.88 6.61
C ALA A 138 21.50 4.88 5.69
N LEU A 139 20.30 5.00 6.26
CA LEU A 139 19.06 5.04 5.48
C LEU A 139 18.92 6.31 4.61
N SER A 140 19.66 7.39 4.92
CA SER A 140 19.69 8.56 4.03
C SER A 140 20.20 8.26 2.63
N LEU A 141 21.02 7.20 2.45
CA LEU A 141 21.45 6.72 1.13
C LEU A 141 20.27 6.24 0.26
N SER A 142 19.15 5.84 0.85
CA SER A 142 17.96 5.43 0.11
C SER A 142 17.42 6.56 -0.78
N PHE A 143 17.59 7.82 -0.37
CA PHE A 143 17.20 8.99 -1.17
C PHE A 143 18.06 9.11 -2.43
N VAL A 144 19.37 8.86 -2.33
CA VAL A 144 20.28 8.90 -3.49
C VAL A 144 19.82 7.87 -4.53
N PHE A 145 19.56 6.65 -4.09
CA PHE A 145 19.04 5.60 -4.99
C PHE A 145 17.67 5.97 -5.55
N ALA A 146 16.75 6.52 -4.74
CA ALA A 146 15.43 6.95 -5.19
C ALA A 146 15.51 8.04 -6.27
N GLY A 147 16.37 9.03 -6.10
CA GLY A 147 16.62 10.07 -7.10
C GLY A 147 17.12 9.51 -8.44
N LEU A 148 17.96 8.48 -8.40
CA LEU A 148 18.48 7.85 -9.61
C LEU A 148 17.41 7.07 -10.41
N TYR A 149 16.41 6.47 -9.75
CA TYR A 149 15.40 5.68 -10.46
C TYR A 149 14.04 6.35 -10.64
N ALA A 150 13.76 7.49 -10.00
CA ALA A 150 12.45 8.15 -10.05
C ALA A 150 11.97 8.44 -11.49
N VAL A 151 12.82 9.05 -12.32
CA VAL A 151 12.49 9.35 -13.71
C VAL A 151 12.48 8.11 -14.61
N PRO A 152 13.49 7.21 -14.59
CA PRO A 152 13.43 5.94 -15.31
C PRO A 152 12.18 5.11 -15.02
N GLN A 153 11.79 4.99 -13.76
CA GLN A 153 10.58 4.30 -13.36
C GLN A 153 9.32 4.96 -13.94
N ALA A 154 9.24 6.29 -13.90
CA ALA A 154 8.11 7.03 -14.46
C ALA A 154 8.01 6.86 -15.98
N LEU A 155 9.14 6.76 -16.69
CA LEU A 155 9.17 6.48 -18.14
C LEU A 155 8.66 5.06 -18.44
N VAL A 156 9.04 4.07 -17.67
CA VAL A 156 8.54 2.69 -17.79
C VAL A 156 7.00 2.65 -17.59
N LEU A 157 6.49 3.43 -16.64
CA LEU A 157 5.03 3.57 -16.43
C LEU A 157 4.36 4.30 -17.58
N ARG A 158 4.97 5.37 -18.11
CA ARG A 158 4.47 6.13 -19.26
C ARG A 158 4.35 5.28 -20.52
N THR A 159 5.32 4.41 -20.77
CA THR A 159 5.31 3.49 -21.92
C THR A 159 4.48 2.24 -21.71
N LEU A 160 3.76 2.15 -20.57
CA LEU A 160 2.91 1.00 -20.18
C LEU A 160 3.69 -0.34 -20.14
N GLU A 161 5.00 -0.29 -19.90
CA GLU A 161 5.86 -1.48 -19.78
C GLU A 161 5.74 -2.12 -18.38
N PHE A 162 4.52 -2.44 -17.98
CA PHE A 162 4.21 -2.98 -16.65
C PHE A 162 4.89 -4.33 -16.37
N ASP A 163 5.17 -5.11 -17.40
CA ASP A 163 5.92 -6.37 -17.30
C ASP A 163 7.36 -6.16 -16.84
N ARG A 164 8.04 -5.14 -17.37
CA ARG A 164 9.41 -4.78 -16.96
C ARG A 164 9.43 -4.28 -15.52
N LYS A 165 8.49 -3.39 -15.18
CA LYS A 165 8.34 -2.91 -13.80
C LYS A 165 8.12 -4.07 -12.83
N ALA A 166 7.21 -4.99 -13.16
CA ALA A 166 6.89 -6.14 -12.31
C ALA A 166 8.12 -7.06 -12.10
N LYS A 167 8.91 -7.31 -13.13
CA LYS A 167 10.17 -8.08 -13.02
C LYS A 167 11.17 -7.40 -12.10
N ILE A 168 11.36 -6.09 -12.26
CA ILE A 168 12.26 -5.31 -11.38
C ILE A 168 11.78 -5.36 -9.94
N ASP A 169 10.47 -5.18 -9.69
CA ASP A 169 9.90 -5.20 -8.34
C ASP A 169 10.07 -6.57 -7.66
N VAL A 170 9.84 -7.68 -8.38
CA VAL A 170 10.06 -9.05 -7.85
C VAL A 170 11.53 -9.30 -7.56
N LEU A 171 12.42 -8.95 -8.48
CA LEU A 171 13.87 -9.14 -8.28
C LEU A 171 14.39 -8.26 -7.13
N ALA A 172 13.93 -7.02 -7.01
CA ALA A 172 14.27 -6.13 -5.89
C ALA A 172 13.80 -6.72 -4.55
N THR A 173 12.61 -7.32 -4.52
CA THR A 173 12.09 -8.03 -3.35
C THR A 173 12.94 -9.24 -3.00
N LEU A 174 13.35 -10.03 -3.99
CA LEU A 174 14.27 -11.16 -3.79
C LEU A 174 15.62 -10.72 -3.22
N VAL A 175 16.24 -9.69 -3.81
CA VAL A 175 17.51 -9.13 -3.33
C VAL A 175 17.36 -8.63 -1.89
N SER A 176 16.31 -7.91 -1.58
CA SER A 176 15.99 -7.45 -0.23
C SER A 176 15.84 -8.61 0.76
N SER A 177 15.08 -9.64 0.37
CA SER A 177 14.81 -10.81 1.20
C SER A 177 16.07 -11.61 1.49
N ILE A 178 16.90 -11.84 0.46
CA ILE A 178 18.18 -12.55 0.61
C ILE A 178 19.14 -11.74 1.49
N SER A 179 19.23 -10.42 1.27
CA SER A 179 20.07 -9.54 2.08
C SER A 179 19.62 -9.50 3.54
N ALA A 180 18.30 -9.38 3.79
CA ALA A 180 17.74 -9.41 5.14
C ALA A 180 18.11 -10.70 5.87
N LEU A 181 17.89 -11.85 5.21
CA LEU A 181 18.12 -13.16 5.79
C LEU A 181 19.63 -13.42 6.02
N ALA A 182 20.48 -13.11 5.05
CA ALA A 182 21.93 -13.28 5.17
C ALA A 182 22.51 -12.47 6.32
N LEU A 183 22.13 -11.19 6.42
CA LEU A 183 22.58 -10.30 7.50
C LEU A 183 21.99 -10.69 8.87
N ALA A 184 20.72 -11.14 8.91
CA ALA A 184 20.09 -11.62 10.14
C ALA A 184 20.77 -12.90 10.67
N LEU A 185 21.09 -13.85 9.80
CA LEU A 185 21.85 -15.07 10.14
C LEU A 185 23.27 -14.76 10.60
N SER A 186 23.87 -13.68 10.09
CA SER A 186 25.20 -13.21 10.53
C SER A 186 25.16 -12.40 11.83
N GLY A 187 23.98 -12.23 12.48
CA GLY A 187 23.86 -11.57 13.78
C GLY A 187 23.90 -10.03 13.74
N TRP A 188 23.63 -9.40 12.59
CA TRP A 188 23.70 -7.94 12.44
C TRP A 188 22.52 -7.19 13.06
N GLY A 189 21.53 -7.87 13.67
CA GLY A 189 20.37 -7.27 14.34
C GLY A 189 19.63 -6.28 13.42
N ALA A 190 19.34 -5.09 13.91
CA ALA A 190 18.62 -4.04 13.16
C ALA A 190 19.29 -3.68 11.82
N TRP A 191 20.62 -3.81 11.69
CA TRP A 191 21.34 -3.56 10.45
C TRP A 191 20.93 -4.49 9.31
N SER A 192 20.37 -5.67 9.63
CA SER A 192 19.80 -6.58 8.64
C SER A 192 18.65 -5.94 7.87
N LEU A 193 17.78 -5.20 8.55
CA LEU A 193 16.65 -4.48 7.95
C LEU A 193 17.13 -3.24 7.17
N VAL A 194 18.13 -2.54 7.68
CA VAL A 194 18.77 -1.40 6.99
C VAL A 194 19.42 -1.87 5.70
N GLY A 195 20.25 -2.94 5.77
CA GLY A 195 20.93 -3.51 4.60
C GLY A 195 19.96 -4.01 3.55
N ALA A 196 18.87 -4.68 3.96
CA ALA A 196 17.80 -5.12 3.07
C ALA A 196 17.11 -3.95 2.34
N THR A 197 16.83 -2.86 3.06
CA THR A 197 16.23 -1.65 2.49
C THR A 197 17.16 -1.01 1.47
N LEU A 198 18.44 -0.84 1.82
CA LEU A 198 19.43 -0.25 0.91
C LEU A 198 19.69 -1.14 -0.31
N ALA A 199 19.78 -2.46 -0.14
CA ALA A 199 19.94 -3.41 -1.23
C ALA A 199 18.74 -3.36 -2.21
N ASN A 200 17.50 -3.27 -1.69
CA ASN A 200 16.31 -3.09 -2.52
C ASN A 200 16.39 -1.81 -3.36
N GLN A 201 16.71 -0.68 -2.72
CA GLN A 201 16.78 0.63 -3.38
C GLN A 201 17.94 0.70 -4.39
N ALA A 202 19.10 0.16 -4.04
CA ALA A 202 20.26 0.09 -4.94
C ALA A 202 19.97 -0.78 -6.17
N PHE A 203 19.35 -1.96 -5.97
CA PHE A 203 18.95 -2.83 -7.07
C PHE A 203 17.94 -2.15 -7.99
N ARG A 204 16.91 -1.47 -7.44
CA ARG A 204 15.95 -0.70 -8.24
C ARG A 204 16.64 0.38 -9.05
N ALA A 205 17.55 1.13 -8.43
CA ALA A 205 18.32 2.18 -9.13
C ALA A 205 19.11 1.60 -10.29
N ALA A 206 19.84 0.52 -10.09
CA ALA A 206 20.59 -0.15 -11.15
C ALA A 206 19.68 -0.70 -12.26
N ALA A 207 18.64 -1.45 -11.88
CA ALA A 207 17.75 -2.11 -12.83
C ALA A 207 16.95 -1.11 -13.70
N PHE A 208 16.40 -0.04 -13.11
CA PHE A 208 15.70 0.97 -13.88
C PHE A 208 16.63 1.77 -14.78
N GLN A 209 17.88 2.04 -14.36
CA GLN A 209 18.88 2.70 -15.22
C GLN A 209 19.34 1.81 -16.37
N VAL A 210 19.39 0.48 -16.20
CA VAL A 210 19.68 -0.46 -17.30
C VAL A 210 18.53 -0.50 -18.31
N VAL A 211 17.27 -0.51 -17.83
CA VAL A 211 16.08 -0.57 -18.72
C VAL A 211 15.83 0.74 -19.44
N ARG A 212 16.01 1.87 -18.77
CA ARG A 212 15.81 3.24 -19.30
C ARG A 212 16.94 4.13 -18.79
N PRO A 213 18.11 4.13 -19.47
CA PRO A 213 19.24 4.95 -19.05
C PRO A 213 18.89 6.45 -19.12
N CYS A 214 18.91 7.10 -17.97
CA CYS A 214 18.58 8.51 -17.80
C CYS A 214 19.65 9.24 -16.96
N LEU A 215 20.93 8.82 -17.06
CA LEU A 215 22.03 9.53 -16.45
C LEU A 215 22.36 10.75 -17.30
N PHE A 216 21.64 11.83 -17.09
CA PHE A 216 21.86 13.09 -17.76
C PHE A 216 22.75 14.01 -16.93
N LEU A 217 23.55 14.84 -17.61
CA LEU A 217 24.22 15.96 -16.93
C LEU A 217 23.15 16.94 -16.43
N PRO A 218 23.29 17.45 -15.18
CA PRO A 218 22.33 18.40 -14.63
C PRO A 218 22.22 19.67 -15.47
N VAL A 219 21.01 20.06 -15.82
CA VAL A 219 20.71 21.30 -16.55
C VAL A 219 19.89 22.23 -15.65
N PRO A 220 20.17 23.53 -15.57
CA PRO A 220 19.41 24.47 -14.74
C PRO A 220 17.92 24.49 -15.09
N PRO A 221 17.01 24.17 -14.14
CA PRO A 221 15.58 23.92 -14.44
C PRO A 221 14.68 25.15 -14.31
N PHE A 222 15.21 26.36 -14.24
CA PHE A 222 14.55 27.56 -13.72
C PHE A 222 13.20 27.97 -14.35
N ALA A 223 12.94 27.67 -15.62
CA ALA A 223 11.69 28.07 -16.27
C ALA A 223 10.52 27.08 -16.06
N GLN A 224 10.81 25.82 -15.79
CA GLN A 224 9.81 24.73 -15.75
C GLN A 224 9.26 24.45 -14.34
N LEU A 225 9.97 24.86 -13.29
CA LEU A 225 9.56 24.66 -11.90
C LEU A 225 8.31 25.46 -11.48
N ARG A 226 8.09 26.66 -12.05
CA ARG A 226 7.00 27.56 -11.65
C ARG A 226 5.59 26.96 -11.84
N GLY A 227 5.38 26.17 -12.90
CA GLY A 227 4.08 25.56 -13.18
C GLY A 227 3.77 24.31 -12.34
N MET A 228 4.81 23.61 -11.84
CA MET A 228 4.66 22.34 -11.13
C MET A 228 4.25 22.52 -9.67
N VAL A 229 4.65 23.62 -9.03
CA VAL A 229 4.43 23.87 -7.59
C VAL A 229 2.96 24.23 -7.28
N HIS A 230 2.22 24.77 -8.24
CA HIS A 230 0.87 25.30 -7.97
C HIS A 230 -0.24 24.25 -7.95
N PHE A 231 -0.07 23.11 -8.62
CA PHE A 231 -1.13 22.10 -8.78
C PHE A 231 -1.33 21.14 -7.58
N GLY A 232 -0.36 21.07 -6.65
CA GLY A 232 -0.32 20.01 -5.66
C GLY A 232 -0.68 20.36 -4.22
N GLY A 233 -0.96 21.63 -3.89
CA GLY A 233 -0.99 22.08 -2.48
C GLY A 233 -1.97 21.33 -1.57
N LEU A 234 -3.23 21.18 -1.97
CA LEU A 234 -4.24 20.45 -1.18
C LEU A 234 -3.96 18.94 -1.13
N VAL A 235 -3.48 18.36 -2.22
CA VAL A 235 -3.12 16.93 -2.27
C VAL A 235 -1.90 16.67 -1.38
N THR A 236 -0.93 17.56 -1.40
CA THR A 236 0.25 17.45 -0.54
C THR A 236 -0.11 17.61 0.93
N LEU A 237 -0.97 18.58 1.26
CA LEU A 237 -1.48 18.75 2.63
C LEU A 237 -2.24 17.51 3.11
N ASP A 238 -3.11 16.95 2.27
CA ASP A 238 -3.82 15.71 2.56
C ASP A 238 -2.86 14.55 2.85
N ARG A 239 -1.80 14.38 2.04
CA ARG A 239 -0.77 13.36 2.25
C ARG A 239 0.02 13.57 3.54
N ILE A 240 0.36 14.82 3.89
CA ILE A 240 1.07 15.14 5.14
C ILE A 240 0.19 14.80 6.35
N LEU A 241 -1.08 15.22 6.33
CA LEU A 241 -2.02 14.91 7.42
C LEU A 241 -2.25 13.39 7.54
N TRP A 242 -2.41 12.71 6.40
CA TRP A 242 -2.55 11.26 6.37
C TRP A 242 -1.32 10.55 6.91
N PHE A 243 -0.11 10.95 6.49
CA PHE A 243 1.13 10.41 7.01
C PHE A 243 1.26 10.67 8.51
N GLY A 244 0.90 11.89 8.94
CA GLY A 244 0.92 12.26 10.36
C GLY A 244 0.09 11.31 11.21
N TYR A 245 -1.20 11.13 10.89
CA TYR A 245 -2.05 10.29 11.72
C TYR A 245 -1.74 8.79 11.60
N THR A 246 -1.23 8.32 10.48
CA THR A 246 -0.90 6.89 10.28
C THR A 246 0.42 6.46 10.92
N ASN A 247 1.28 7.41 11.29
CA ASN A 247 2.56 7.14 11.96
C ASN A 247 2.65 7.77 13.36
N LEU A 248 1.57 8.40 13.81
CA LEU A 248 1.52 9.08 15.12
C LEU A 248 1.68 8.10 16.28
N ASP A 249 1.11 6.92 16.13
CA ASP A 249 1.18 5.81 17.08
C ASP A 249 2.61 5.35 17.35
N VAL A 250 3.36 5.06 16.29
CA VAL A 250 4.78 4.67 16.42
C VAL A 250 5.63 5.84 16.94
N THR A 251 5.27 7.09 16.56
CA THR A 251 5.96 8.30 17.04
C THR A 251 5.78 8.46 18.56
N ILE A 252 4.55 8.34 19.05
CA ILE A 252 4.23 8.45 20.48
C ILE A 252 4.82 7.26 21.24
N ALA A 253 4.64 6.02 20.72
CA ALA A 253 5.18 4.83 21.33
C ALA A 253 6.72 4.85 21.41
N GLY A 254 7.39 5.29 20.35
CA GLY A 254 8.85 5.39 20.30
C GLY A 254 9.41 6.33 21.35
N ARG A 255 8.72 7.45 21.60
CA ARG A 255 9.13 8.41 22.63
C ARG A 255 8.83 7.94 24.05
N ALA A 256 7.71 7.22 24.25
CA ALA A 256 7.19 6.89 25.58
C ALA A 256 7.57 5.47 26.07
N LEU A 257 7.68 4.49 25.17
CA LEU A 257 7.77 3.07 25.54
C LEU A 257 9.15 2.43 25.25
N GLY A 258 9.96 3.05 24.39
CA GLY A 258 11.27 2.52 24.00
C GLY A 258 11.23 1.43 22.92
N GLY A 259 12.43 1.04 22.42
CA GLY A 259 12.59 0.24 21.21
C GLY A 259 11.88 -1.12 21.22
N ALA A 260 12.04 -1.92 22.28
CA ALA A 260 11.48 -3.27 22.33
C ALA A 260 9.94 -3.28 22.25
N LEU A 261 9.26 -2.39 23.00
CA LEU A 261 7.79 -2.32 22.98
C LEU A 261 7.25 -1.73 21.66
N VAL A 262 7.97 -0.78 21.05
CA VAL A 262 7.67 -0.30 19.70
C VAL A 262 7.82 -1.43 18.68
N GLY A 263 8.81 -2.30 18.85
CA GLY A 263 8.99 -3.47 18.00
C GLY A 263 7.81 -4.43 18.07
N VAL A 264 7.36 -4.77 19.28
CA VAL A 264 6.15 -5.57 19.50
C VAL A 264 4.95 -4.93 18.80
N TYR A 265 4.74 -3.62 19.02
CA TYR A 265 3.65 -2.88 18.40
C TYR A 265 3.74 -2.87 16.87
N SER A 266 4.91 -2.55 16.31
CA SER A 266 5.10 -2.42 14.86
C SER A 266 4.95 -3.76 14.12
N VAL A 267 5.39 -4.86 14.73
CA VAL A 267 5.17 -6.20 14.18
C VAL A 267 3.68 -6.57 14.26
N ALA A 268 3.00 -6.29 15.38
CA ALA A 268 1.56 -6.50 15.50
C ALA A 268 0.78 -5.73 14.43
N LEU A 269 1.12 -4.43 14.23
CA LEU A 269 0.50 -3.58 13.22
C LEU A 269 0.78 -4.07 11.79
N SER A 270 2.02 -4.49 11.51
CA SER A 270 2.40 -5.00 10.19
C SER A 270 1.64 -6.27 9.84
N LEU A 271 1.55 -7.22 10.78
CA LEU A 271 0.78 -8.46 10.58
C LEU A 271 -0.70 -8.18 10.40
N ALA A 272 -1.26 -7.29 11.24
CA ALA A 272 -2.66 -6.90 11.15
C ALA A 272 -2.96 -6.25 9.77
N SER A 273 -2.05 -5.47 9.21
CA SER A 273 -2.24 -4.74 7.95
C SER A 273 -2.18 -5.63 6.69
N ILE A 274 -1.68 -6.86 6.77
CA ILE A 274 -1.55 -7.77 5.60
C ILE A 274 -2.86 -7.92 4.80
N PRO A 275 -4.03 -8.18 5.40
CA PRO A 275 -5.27 -8.26 4.63
C PRO A 275 -5.74 -6.92 4.08
N LEU A 276 -5.41 -5.81 4.75
CA LEU A 276 -5.80 -4.46 4.31
C LEU A 276 -5.25 -4.13 2.94
N ASP A 277 -3.98 -4.46 2.66
CA ASP A 277 -3.33 -4.21 1.37
C ASP A 277 -4.04 -4.96 0.23
N LYS A 278 -4.53 -6.18 0.49
CA LYS A 278 -5.28 -6.97 -0.50
C LYS A 278 -6.68 -6.43 -0.73
N VAL A 279 -7.36 -6.05 0.34
CA VAL A 279 -8.68 -5.40 0.26
C VAL A 279 -8.58 -4.10 -0.52
N MET A 280 -7.53 -3.29 -0.28
CA MET A 280 -7.30 -2.04 -1.00
C MET A 280 -7.03 -2.23 -2.48
N SER A 281 -6.31 -3.27 -2.88
CA SER A 281 -6.08 -3.55 -4.30
C SER A 281 -7.38 -3.87 -5.04
N ILE A 282 -8.31 -4.56 -4.40
CA ILE A 282 -9.65 -4.86 -4.94
C ILE A 282 -10.51 -3.59 -4.96
N ALA A 283 -10.50 -2.83 -3.87
CA ALA A 283 -11.26 -1.59 -3.75
C ALA A 283 -10.86 -0.55 -4.80
N THR A 284 -9.56 -0.37 -5.06
CA THR A 284 -9.05 0.53 -6.10
C THR A 284 -9.46 0.09 -7.50
N GLN A 285 -9.45 -1.19 -7.80
CA GLN A 285 -9.89 -1.72 -9.11
C GLN A 285 -11.40 -1.48 -9.34
N VAL A 286 -12.22 -1.70 -8.32
CA VAL A 286 -13.67 -1.46 -8.39
C VAL A 286 -13.97 0.03 -8.47
N SER A 287 -13.28 0.85 -7.67
CA SER A 287 -13.48 2.30 -7.64
C SER A 287 -13.02 2.97 -8.95
N PHE A 288 -11.86 2.60 -9.48
CA PHE A 288 -11.35 3.17 -10.73
C PHE A 288 -12.26 2.89 -11.92
N SER A 289 -12.82 1.69 -12.02
CA SER A 289 -13.76 1.33 -13.10
C SER A 289 -15.10 2.05 -13.00
N ALA A 290 -15.53 2.41 -11.79
CA ALA A 290 -16.77 3.15 -11.54
C ALA A 290 -16.59 4.66 -11.73
N PHE A 291 -15.48 5.24 -11.26
CA PHE A 291 -15.24 6.69 -11.30
C PHE A 291 -14.79 7.21 -12.68
N SER A 292 -14.01 6.41 -13.45
CA SER A 292 -13.50 6.84 -14.76
C SER A 292 -14.59 6.97 -15.84
N ARG A 293 -15.75 6.29 -15.68
CA ARG A 293 -16.84 6.30 -16.67
C ARG A 293 -18.00 7.22 -16.31
N THR A 294 -18.05 7.82 -15.13
CA THR A 294 -19.31 8.36 -14.60
C THR A 294 -19.16 9.67 -13.81
N GLN A 295 -18.16 10.52 -14.14
CA GLN A 295 -18.01 11.84 -13.49
C GLN A 295 -19.25 12.74 -13.65
N SER A 296 -20.13 12.44 -14.60
CA SER A 296 -21.35 13.18 -14.91
C SER A 296 -22.65 12.59 -14.31
N ASP A 297 -22.61 11.36 -13.70
CA ASP A 297 -23.81 10.75 -13.08
C ASP A 297 -23.60 10.54 -11.57
N PRO A 298 -24.16 11.42 -10.70
CA PRO A 298 -24.09 11.27 -9.24
C PRO A 298 -24.66 9.95 -8.74
N GLY A 299 -25.68 9.42 -9.42
CA GLY A 299 -26.30 8.14 -9.07
C GLY A 299 -25.37 6.95 -9.27
N ALA A 300 -24.51 7.00 -10.30
CA ALA A 300 -23.53 5.94 -10.53
C ALA A 300 -22.37 6.00 -9.53
N VAL A 301 -21.92 7.19 -9.14
CA VAL A 301 -20.91 7.36 -8.07
C VAL A 301 -21.46 6.77 -6.76
N ARG A 302 -22.69 7.10 -6.38
CA ARG A 302 -23.35 6.56 -5.19
C ARG A 302 -23.39 5.02 -5.21
N ARG A 303 -23.88 4.42 -6.31
CA ARG A 303 -23.91 2.96 -6.46
C ARG A 303 -22.51 2.34 -6.40
N GLY A 304 -21.50 2.99 -6.99
CA GLY A 304 -20.11 2.57 -6.96
C GLY A 304 -19.53 2.54 -5.55
N VAL A 305 -19.72 3.61 -4.78
CA VAL A 305 -19.24 3.71 -3.39
C VAL A 305 -19.93 2.67 -2.50
N LEU A 306 -21.25 2.50 -2.60
CA LEU A 306 -21.98 1.50 -1.80
C LEU A 306 -21.53 0.07 -2.10
N ARG A 307 -21.31 -0.27 -3.39
CA ARG A 307 -20.75 -1.57 -3.78
C ARG A 307 -19.33 -1.77 -3.26
N ALA A 308 -18.51 -0.72 -3.28
CA ALA A 308 -17.16 -0.78 -2.73
C ALA A 308 -17.19 -0.99 -1.20
N ILE A 309 -18.05 -0.28 -0.47
CA ILE A 309 -18.24 -0.49 0.98
C ILE A 309 -18.68 -1.94 1.26
N GLU A 310 -19.66 -2.47 0.52
CA GLU A 310 -20.13 -3.84 0.68
C GLU A 310 -19.01 -4.86 0.40
N ALA A 311 -18.31 -4.72 -0.73
CA ALA A 311 -17.22 -5.62 -1.11
C ALA A 311 -16.05 -5.62 -0.12
N VAL A 312 -15.66 -4.43 0.36
CA VAL A 312 -14.62 -4.28 1.39
C VAL A 312 -15.09 -4.89 2.71
N SER A 313 -16.32 -4.64 3.12
CA SER A 313 -16.88 -5.17 4.36
C SER A 313 -16.95 -6.70 4.36
N LEU A 314 -17.36 -7.31 3.23
CA LEU A 314 -17.44 -8.75 3.06
C LEU A 314 -16.09 -9.46 3.22
N LEU A 315 -14.98 -8.77 2.98
CA LEU A 315 -13.63 -9.33 3.13
C LEU A 315 -12.96 -8.89 4.43
N ALA A 316 -13.03 -7.59 4.74
CA ALA A 316 -12.27 -7.02 5.84
C ALA A 316 -12.76 -7.53 7.21
N PHE A 317 -14.08 -7.61 7.44
CA PHE A 317 -14.59 -8.07 8.73
C PHE A 317 -14.20 -9.52 9.04
N PRO A 318 -14.50 -10.53 8.18
CA PRO A 318 -14.19 -11.92 8.52
C PRO A 318 -12.68 -12.20 8.57
N THR A 319 -11.89 -11.59 7.70
CA THR A 319 -10.42 -11.76 7.75
C THR A 319 -9.83 -11.16 9.02
N SER A 320 -10.26 -9.97 9.43
CA SER A 320 -9.74 -9.29 10.62
C SER A 320 -10.13 -10.02 11.91
N LEU A 321 -11.41 -10.36 12.08
CA LEU A 321 -11.85 -11.10 13.27
C LEU A 321 -11.32 -12.54 13.27
N GLY A 322 -11.26 -13.19 12.09
CA GLY A 322 -10.65 -14.51 11.94
C GLY A 322 -9.19 -14.50 12.39
N MET A 323 -8.39 -13.52 11.95
CA MET A 323 -7.00 -13.37 12.40
C MET A 323 -6.90 -13.08 13.90
N ALA A 324 -7.78 -12.25 14.44
CA ALA A 324 -7.81 -11.98 15.88
C ALA A 324 -8.09 -13.23 16.73
N THR A 325 -9.00 -14.10 16.27
CA THR A 325 -9.37 -15.32 17.01
C THR A 325 -8.28 -16.39 17.00
N VAL A 326 -7.50 -16.49 15.92
CA VAL A 326 -6.39 -17.47 15.79
C VAL A 326 -5.02 -16.87 16.08
N ALA A 327 -4.96 -15.64 16.61
CA ALA A 327 -3.72 -14.91 16.86
C ALA A 327 -2.71 -15.67 17.72
N PRO A 328 -3.08 -16.32 18.85
CA PRO A 328 -2.11 -17.03 19.68
C PRO A 328 -1.42 -18.17 18.93
N GLU A 329 -2.19 -18.98 18.19
CA GLU A 329 -1.66 -20.11 17.41
C GLU A 329 -0.78 -19.60 16.26
N ALA A 330 -1.22 -18.54 15.57
CA ALA A 330 -0.46 -17.94 14.48
C ALA A 330 0.88 -17.35 14.97
N VAL A 331 0.88 -16.59 16.05
CA VAL A 331 2.10 -16.02 16.63
C VAL A 331 3.05 -17.12 17.11
N ALA A 332 2.55 -18.14 17.82
CA ALA A 332 3.37 -19.25 18.30
C ALA A 332 4.07 -19.99 17.15
N ILE A 333 3.34 -20.26 16.05
CA ILE A 333 3.86 -21.00 14.90
C ILE A 333 4.81 -20.15 14.06
N PHE A 334 4.40 -18.93 13.68
CA PHE A 334 5.12 -18.13 12.70
C PHE A 334 6.25 -17.30 13.32
N LEU A 335 6.05 -16.74 14.52
CA LEU A 335 7.01 -15.84 15.14
C LEU A 335 7.84 -16.52 16.24
N GLY A 336 7.22 -17.43 16.99
CA GLY A 336 7.86 -18.14 18.10
C GLY A 336 7.67 -17.45 19.46
N PRO A 337 8.16 -18.08 20.56
CA PRO A 337 7.82 -17.69 21.93
C PRO A 337 8.30 -16.30 22.34
N LYS A 338 9.40 -15.80 21.77
CA LYS A 338 9.92 -14.44 22.06
C LYS A 338 8.98 -13.32 21.62
N TRP A 339 7.95 -13.63 20.80
CA TRP A 339 6.96 -12.71 20.28
C TRP A 339 5.58 -12.87 20.91
N ALA A 340 5.48 -13.60 22.06
CA ALA A 340 4.21 -13.83 22.73
C ALA A 340 3.47 -12.53 23.06
N ASP A 341 4.17 -11.48 23.42
CA ASP A 341 3.61 -10.15 23.73
C ASP A 341 2.94 -9.47 22.53
N VAL A 342 3.14 -9.96 21.29
CA VAL A 342 2.48 -9.47 20.08
C VAL A 342 1.02 -9.86 20.01
N VAL A 343 0.61 -10.96 20.69
CA VAL A 343 -0.73 -11.56 20.56
C VAL A 343 -1.83 -10.55 20.87
N VAL A 344 -1.82 -9.94 22.04
CA VAL A 344 -2.89 -9.03 22.49
C VAL A 344 -2.92 -7.74 21.65
N PRO A 345 -1.80 -7.05 21.40
CA PRO A 345 -1.75 -5.93 20.45
C PRO A 345 -2.32 -6.29 19.07
N PHE A 346 -1.93 -7.44 18.53
CA PHE A 346 -2.39 -7.90 17.22
C PHE A 346 -3.91 -8.13 17.20
N GLN A 347 -4.47 -8.78 18.22
CA GLN A 347 -5.90 -9.00 18.34
C GLN A 347 -6.69 -7.69 18.33
N ILE A 348 -6.27 -6.70 19.15
CA ILE A 348 -6.95 -5.41 19.25
C ILE A 348 -6.85 -4.63 17.95
N LEU A 349 -5.66 -4.59 17.33
CA LEU A 349 -5.46 -3.90 16.07
C LEU A 349 -6.30 -4.51 14.93
N CYS A 350 -6.45 -5.83 14.87
CA CYS A 350 -7.31 -6.49 13.91
C CYS A 350 -8.77 -5.98 13.98
N LEU A 351 -9.29 -5.65 15.18
CA LEU A 351 -10.66 -5.14 15.32
C LEU A 351 -10.86 -3.75 14.70
N THR A 352 -9.79 -2.96 14.55
CA THR A 352 -9.87 -1.62 13.94
C THR A 352 -9.80 -1.63 12.42
N LEU A 353 -9.21 -2.68 11.83
CA LEU A 353 -8.90 -2.74 10.41
C LEU A 353 -10.09 -2.64 9.46
N PRO A 354 -11.24 -3.27 9.71
CA PRO A 354 -12.40 -3.15 8.82
C PRO A 354 -12.86 -1.70 8.66
N PHE A 355 -12.85 -0.93 9.75
CA PHE A 355 -13.22 0.49 9.74
C PHE A 355 -12.18 1.33 8.98
N ARG A 356 -10.89 1.02 9.16
CA ARG A 356 -9.80 1.65 8.39
C ARG A 356 -9.93 1.36 6.89
N ALA A 357 -10.21 0.11 6.53
CA ALA A 357 -10.40 -0.31 5.15
C ALA A 357 -11.56 0.44 4.45
N ILE A 358 -12.70 0.58 5.13
CA ILE A 358 -13.84 1.34 4.60
C ILE A 358 -13.49 2.83 4.52
N GLY A 359 -12.82 3.39 5.52
CA GLY A 359 -12.39 4.79 5.56
C GLY A 359 -11.54 5.21 4.36
N LEU A 360 -10.66 4.32 3.90
CA LEU A 360 -9.79 4.56 2.74
C LEU A 360 -10.56 4.72 1.41
N LEU A 361 -11.84 4.32 1.33
CA LEU A 361 -12.67 4.49 0.13
C LEU A 361 -13.15 5.93 -0.05
N PHE A 362 -13.24 6.72 1.02
CA PHE A 362 -13.88 8.04 0.95
C PHE A 362 -12.99 9.10 0.29
N ALA A 363 -11.69 9.10 0.53
CA ALA A 363 -10.80 10.11 -0.03
C ALA A 363 -10.78 10.08 -1.59
N PRO A 364 -10.59 8.93 -2.28
CA PRO A 364 -10.68 8.88 -3.74
C PRO A 364 -12.05 9.30 -4.29
N ALA A 365 -13.14 8.96 -3.58
CA ALA A 365 -14.49 9.35 -3.98
C ALA A 365 -14.70 10.87 -3.88
N LEU A 366 -14.19 11.50 -2.82
CA LEU A 366 -14.26 12.95 -2.62
C LEU A 366 -13.39 13.71 -3.62
N PHE A 367 -12.18 13.21 -3.91
CA PHE A 367 -11.31 13.79 -4.95
C PHE A 367 -11.96 13.65 -6.34
N GLY A 368 -12.49 12.47 -6.67
CA GLY A 368 -13.17 12.21 -7.95
C GLY A 368 -14.43 13.05 -8.18
N THR A 369 -15.10 13.49 -7.11
CA THR A 369 -16.28 14.36 -7.18
C THR A 369 -15.96 15.86 -7.01
N GLY A 370 -14.67 16.25 -7.05
CA GLY A 370 -14.23 17.64 -6.97
C GLY A 370 -14.36 18.26 -5.57
N ARG A 371 -14.40 17.46 -4.51
CA ARG A 371 -14.56 17.90 -3.12
C ARG A 371 -13.33 17.60 -2.24
N PRO A 372 -12.08 17.91 -2.67
CA PRO A 372 -10.85 17.55 -1.97
C PRO A 372 -10.75 18.14 -0.56
N ARG A 373 -11.31 19.34 -0.34
CA ARG A 373 -11.31 20.03 0.96
C ARG A 373 -11.86 19.15 2.08
N ILE A 374 -12.89 18.36 1.79
CA ILE A 374 -13.54 17.50 2.82
C ILE A 374 -12.62 16.34 3.21
N ALA A 375 -11.85 15.80 2.25
CA ALA A 375 -10.86 14.77 2.55
C ALA A 375 -9.77 15.33 3.48
N VAL A 376 -9.25 16.52 3.20
CA VAL A 376 -8.27 17.22 4.04
C VAL A 376 -8.82 17.49 5.45
N GLU A 377 -10.07 18.02 5.55
CA GLU A 377 -10.72 18.27 6.83
C GLU A 377 -10.92 16.97 7.64
N ASN A 378 -11.33 15.88 6.98
CA ASN A 378 -11.50 14.58 7.63
C ASN A 378 -10.16 14.03 8.15
N ASN A 379 -9.08 14.15 7.38
CA ASN A 379 -7.74 13.76 7.84
C ASN A 379 -7.25 14.62 9.01
N ALA A 380 -7.55 15.93 9.00
CA ALA A 380 -7.23 16.82 10.11
C ALA A 380 -8.00 16.45 11.39
N ILE A 381 -9.31 16.16 11.28
CA ILE A 381 -10.14 15.70 12.40
C ILE A 381 -9.60 14.37 12.95
N THR A 382 -9.23 13.44 12.04
CA THR A 382 -8.68 12.15 12.43
C THR A 382 -7.35 12.32 13.16
N LEU A 383 -6.44 13.15 12.64
CA LEU A 383 -5.16 13.44 13.28
C LEU A 383 -5.36 14.02 14.69
N ALA A 384 -6.22 15.03 14.84
CA ALA A 384 -6.47 15.68 16.12
C ALA A 384 -7.04 14.71 17.17
N ALA A 385 -8.08 13.96 16.80
CA ALA A 385 -8.71 13.02 17.71
C ALA A 385 -7.81 11.82 18.05
N MET A 386 -7.08 11.29 17.06
CA MET A 386 -6.13 10.21 17.30
C MET A 386 -4.93 10.66 18.13
N SER A 387 -4.49 11.92 18.02
CA SER A 387 -3.45 12.46 18.90
C SER A 387 -3.86 12.35 20.37
N VAL A 388 -5.10 12.74 20.70
CA VAL A 388 -5.61 12.65 22.07
C VAL A 388 -5.74 11.19 22.51
N ALA A 389 -6.37 10.34 21.68
CA ALA A 389 -6.62 8.95 22.04
C ALA A 389 -5.32 8.16 22.26
N LEU A 390 -4.30 8.37 21.43
CA LEU A 390 -3.02 7.68 21.53
C LEU A 390 -2.13 8.22 22.66
N LEU A 391 -2.14 9.55 22.91
CA LEU A 391 -1.42 10.15 24.05
C LEU A 391 -2.00 9.69 25.39
N VAL A 392 -3.30 9.49 25.47
CA VAL A 392 -3.95 8.91 26.64
C VAL A 392 -3.66 7.40 26.70
N GLY A 393 -3.83 6.68 25.59
CA GLY A 393 -3.65 5.23 25.53
C GLY A 393 -2.23 4.77 25.89
N VAL A 394 -1.18 5.50 25.46
CA VAL A 394 0.21 5.11 25.69
C VAL A 394 0.57 5.00 27.18
N GLN A 395 -0.17 5.67 28.07
CA GLN A 395 0.04 5.60 29.52
C GLN A 395 -0.16 4.17 30.09
N TRP A 396 -0.92 3.32 29.39
CA TRP A 396 -1.10 1.90 29.73
C TRP A 396 -0.27 0.97 28.81
N GLY A 397 0.86 1.48 28.30
CA GLY A 397 1.79 0.71 27.47
C GLY A 397 1.26 0.38 26.09
N VAL A 398 1.78 -0.70 25.47
CA VAL A 398 1.43 -1.12 24.11
C VAL A 398 -0.05 -1.48 23.97
N VAL A 399 -0.61 -2.18 24.95
CA VAL A 399 -2.02 -2.58 24.96
C VAL A 399 -2.92 -1.34 24.99
N GLY A 400 -2.60 -0.36 25.87
CA GLY A 400 -3.35 0.88 25.94
C GLY A 400 -3.27 1.71 24.64
N LEU A 401 -2.12 1.69 23.96
CA LEU A 401 -1.97 2.31 22.64
C LEU A 401 -2.90 1.65 21.59
N CYS A 402 -2.98 0.32 21.58
CA CYS A 402 -3.88 -0.42 20.70
C CYS A 402 -5.36 -0.17 21.02
N VAL A 403 -5.71 -0.10 22.30
CA VAL A 403 -7.07 0.29 22.74
C VAL A 403 -7.37 1.73 22.33
N GLY A 404 -6.39 2.63 22.39
CA GLY A 404 -6.50 3.99 21.86
C GLY A 404 -6.86 4.02 20.37
N TRP A 405 -6.33 3.10 19.56
CA TRP A 405 -6.77 2.89 18.18
C TRP A 405 -8.24 2.47 18.09
N LEU A 406 -8.68 1.53 18.88
CA LEU A 406 -10.04 1.01 18.83
C LEU A 406 -11.06 2.07 19.29
N ILE A 407 -10.84 2.65 20.46
CA ILE A 407 -11.76 3.62 21.08
C ILE A 407 -11.68 4.99 20.40
N GLY A 408 -10.50 5.39 19.92
CA GLY A 408 -10.30 6.66 19.23
C GLY A 408 -10.77 6.62 17.78
N TYR A 409 -10.34 5.61 17.01
CA TYR A 409 -10.58 5.58 15.57
C TYR A 409 -12.03 5.29 15.19
N VAL A 410 -12.71 4.34 15.88
CA VAL A 410 -14.08 3.96 15.51
C VAL A 410 -15.07 5.12 15.59
N PRO A 411 -15.11 5.94 16.67
CA PRO A 411 -15.96 7.14 16.69
C PRO A 411 -15.59 8.17 15.62
N VAL A 412 -14.29 8.40 15.43
CA VAL A 412 -13.81 9.34 14.40
C VAL A 412 -14.19 8.86 13.00
N PHE A 413 -14.06 7.56 12.74
CA PHE A 413 -14.54 6.95 11.50
C PHE A 413 -16.05 7.21 11.30
N CYS A 414 -16.87 7.06 12.32
CA CYS A 414 -18.31 7.34 12.21
C CYS A 414 -18.56 8.81 11.82
N VAL A 415 -17.83 9.77 12.41
CA VAL A 415 -17.95 11.19 12.08
C VAL A 415 -17.48 11.49 10.66
N THR A 416 -16.30 11.01 10.28
CA THR A 416 -15.70 11.27 8.96
C THR A 416 -16.45 10.56 7.84
N ALA A 417 -16.95 9.35 8.09
CA ALA A 417 -17.82 8.61 7.17
C ALA A 417 -19.17 9.34 6.98
N TYR A 418 -19.80 9.80 8.07
CA TYR A 418 -21.02 10.60 7.99
C TYR A 418 -20.84 11.84 7.10
N ARG A 419 -19.75 12.60 7.34
CA ARG A 419 -19.42 13.79 6.54
C ARG A 419 -19.20 13.46 5.07
N ALA A 420 -18.47 12.38 4.77
CA ALA A 420 -18.21 11.93 3.41
C ALA A 420 -19.51 11.47 2.71
N LEU A 421 -20.30 10.62 3.36
CA LEU A 421 -21.57 10.10 2.83
C LEU A 421 -22.59 11.23 2.58
N ALA A 422 -22.73 12.18 3.50
CA ALA A 422 -23.61 13.34 3.35
C ALA A 422 -23.24 14.18 2.12
N ARG A 423 -21.94 14.36 1.86
CA ARG A 423 -21.47 15.11 0.69
C ARG A 423 -21.54 14.33 -0.62
N LEU A 424 -21.51 13.02 -0.57
CA LEU A 424 -21.74 12.15 -1.71
C LEU A 424 -23.22 11.84 -1.95
N GLU A 425 -24.12 12.45 -1.15
CA GLU A 425 -25.57 12.26 -1.22
C GLU A 425 -26.00 10.80 -1.03
N ILE A 426 -25.25 10.06 -0.19
CA ILE A 426 -25.51 8.65 0.13
C ILE A 426 -26.25 8.58 1.47
N PRO A 427 -27.49 8.04 1.53
CA PRO A 427 -28.21 7.84 2.78
C PRO A 427 -27.45 6.88 3.70
N ILE A 428 -27.30 7.28 4.97
CA ILE A 428 -26.58 6.49 5.98
C ILE A 428 -27.16 5.08 6.12
N GLY A 429 -28.49 4.95 6.07
CA GLY A 429 -29.16 3.65 6.17
C GLY A 429 -28.68 2.65 5.10
N GLN A 430 -28.33 3.11 3.90
CA GLN A 430 -27.80 2.23 2.85
C GLN A 430 -26.35 1.79 3.14
N ALA A 431 -25.54 2.70 3.67
CA ALA A 431 -24.18 2.36 4.07
C ALA A 431 -24.17 1.38 5.26
N VAL A 432 -25.04 1.63 6.26
CA VAL A 432 -25.22 0.72 7.41
C VAL A 432 -25.74 -0.64 6.95
N ALA A 433 -26.70 -0.70 6.02
CA ALA A 433 -27.19 -1.95 5.46
C ALA A 433 -26.10 -2.74 4.69
N ALA A 434 -25.19 -2.02 4.01
CA ALA A 434 -24.06 -2.63 3.30
C ALA A 434 -23.04 -3.27 4.27
N ILE A 435 -22.87 -2.71 5.48
CA ILE A 435 -21.96 -3.19 6.53
C ILE A 435 -22.62 -4.23 7.44
N GLY A 436 -23.91 -4.06 7.72
CA GLY A 436 -24.61 -4.77 8.80
C GLY A 436 -24.58 -6.29 8.67
N PHE A 437 -24.89 -6.80 7.49
CA PHE A 437 -24.86 -8.25 7.28
C PHE A 437 -23.44 -8.85 7.35
N PRO A 438 -22.40 -8.30 6.67
CA PRO A 438 -21.02 -8.75 6.84
C PRO A 438 -20.56 -8.77 8.30
N LEU A 439 -20.90 -7.72 9.06
CA LEU A 439 -20.57 -7.62 10.48
C LEU A 439 -21.27 -8.71 11.31
N ALA A 440 -22.59 -8.89 11.14
CA ALA A 440 -23.36 -9.89 11.88
C ALA A 440 -22.86 -11.32 11.59
N ALA A 441 -22.62 -11.63 10.31
CA ALA A 441 -22.08 -12.94 9.89
C ALA A 441 -20.67 -13.17 10.47
N THR A 442 -19.84 -12.12 10.53
CA THR A 442 -18.50 -12.18 11.11
C THR A 442 -18.55 -12.39 12.63
N LEU A 443 -19.45 -11.72 13.33
CA LEU A 443 -19.63 -11.93 14.78
C LEU A 443 -20.08 -13.36 15.08
N ALA A 444 -21.03 -13.90 14.32
CA ALA A 444 -21.47 -15.29 14.43
C ALA A 444 -20.30 -16.28 14.17
N MET A 445 -19.49 -16.01 13.13
CA MET A 445 -18.26 -16.76 12.86
C MET A 445 -17.31 -16.70 14.05
N GLY A 446 -17.06 -15.49 14.60
CA GLY A 446 -16.14 -15.30 15.74
C GLY A 446 -16.58 -16.06 16.98
N VAL A 447 -17.86 -16.01 17.33
CA VAL A 447 -18.44 -16.78 18.45
C VAL A 447 -18.24 -18.29 18.21
N GLY A 448 -18.52 -18.78 16.99
CA GLY A 448 -18.31 -20.17 16.64
C GLY A 448 -16.86 -20.61 16.75
N VAL A 449 -15.91 -19.80 16.26
CA VAL A 449 -14.47 -20.12 16.33
C VAL A 449 -13.96 -20.08 17.77
N ILE A 450 -14.39 -19.09 18.58
CA ILE A 450 -14.02 -19.04 20.01
C ILE A 450 -14.57 -20.25 20.76
N GLY A 451 -15.82 -20.67 20.50
CA GLY A 451 -16.40 -21.87 21.06
C GLY A 451 -15.66 -23.15 20.66
N ALA A 452 -15.34 -23.30 19.37
CA ALA A 452 -14.55 -24.42 18.87
C ALA A 452 -13.14 -24.44 19.46
N ARG A 453 -12.54 -23.29 19.68
CA ARG A 453 -11.20 -23.17 20.27
C ARG A 453 -11.12 -23.74 21.66
N ILE A 454 -12.14 -23.57 22.51
CA ILE A 454 -12.20 -24.14 23.86
C ILE A 454 -12.08 -25.67 23.80
N LEU A 455 -12.67 -26.31 22.78
CA LEU A 455 -12.65 -27.75 22.59
C LEU A 455 -11.35 -28.27 21.94
N VAL A 456 -10.70 -27.44 21.09
CA VAL A 456 -9.58 -27.85 20.23
C VAL A 456 -8.23 -27.50 20.83
N ALA A 457 -8.14 -26.44 21.65
CA ALA A 457 -6.87 -25.87 22.11
C ALA A 457 -6.03 -26.85 22.96
N GLU A 458 -6.68 -27.75 23.69
CA GLU A 458 -5.99 -28.77 24.51
C GLU A 458 -5.77 -30.10 23.76
N ALA A 459 -6.51 -30.33 22.66
CA ALA A 459 -6.53 -31.61 21.96
C ALA A 459 -5.57 -31.69 20.77
N LEU A 460 -5.20 -30.55 20.17
CA LEU A 460 -4.43 -30.52 18.93
C LEU A 460 -3.13 -29.70 19.04
N PRO A 461 -2.09 -30.11 18.32
CA PRO A 461 -0.89 -29.28 18.19
C PRO A 461 -1.23 -27.94 17.52
N PRO A 462 -0.47 -26.84 17.83
CA PRO A 462 -0.80 -25.48 17.37
C PRO A 462 -1.04 -25.36 15.86
N ALA A 463 -0.30 -26.09 15.03
CA ALA A 463 -0.47 -26.07 13.58
C ALA A 463 -1.82 -26.66 13.12
N ALA A 464 -2.22 -27.78 13.74
CA ALA A 464 -3.51 -28.41 13.45
C ALA A 464 -4.67 -27.57 13.99
N ALA A 465 -4.50 -26.96 15.18
CA ALA A 465 -5.47 -26.03 15.76
C ALA A 465 -5.68 -24.81 14.87
N LEU A 466 -4.59 -24.17 14.39
CA LEU A 466 -4.67 -23.05 13.46
C LEU A 466 -5.41 -23.41 12.17
N ALA A 467 -5.09 -24.55 11.56
CA ALA A 467 -5.73 -25.00 10.34
C ALA A 467 -7.21 -25.30 10.56
N SER A 468 -7.55 -26.10 11.57
CA SER A 468 -8.94 -26.49 11.86
C SER A 468 -9.82 -25.29 12.20
N LEU A 469 -9.36 -24.37 13.05
CA LEU A 469 -10.11 -23.16 13.40
C LEU A 469 -10.29 -22.22 12.20
N SER A 470 -9.28 -22.09 11.34
CA SER A 470 -9.37 -21.27 10.12
C SER A 470 -10.37 -21.86 9.13
N PHE A 471 -10.34 -23.17 8.87
CA PHE A 471 -11.32 -23.85 8.00
C PHE A 471 -12.73 -23.82 8.58
N PHE A 472 -12.88 -24.01 9.87
CA PHE A 472 -14.17 -23.95 10.55
C PHE A 472 -14.78 -22.55 10.47
N GLY A 473 -13.98 -21.50 10.75
CA GLY A 473 -14.43 -20.12 10.60
C GLY A 473 -14.84 -19.78 9.16
N ALA A 474 -14.01 -20.14 8.17
CA ALA A 474 -14.32 -19.96 6.77
C ALA A 474 -15.60 -20.70 6.35
N GLY A 475 -15.81 -21.91 6.89
CA GLY A 475 -17.03 -22.70 6.67
C GLY A 475 -18.28 -22.04 7.22
N ILE A 476 -18.25 -21.54 8.46
CA ILE A 476 -19.39 -20.82 9.08
C ILE A 476 -19.72 -19.57 8.24
N TYR A 477 -18.71 -18.73 7.96
CA TYR A 477 -18.92 -17.52 7.21
C TYR A 477 -19.46 -17.79 5.80
N GLY A 478 -18.86 -18.77 5.09
CA GLY A 478 -19.30 -19.20 3.77
C GLY A 478 -20.73 -19.74 3.76
N ALA A 479 -21.11 -20.52 4.76
CA ALA A 479 -22.48 -21.05 4.91
C ALA A 479 -23.50 -19.92 5.15
N LEU A 480 -23.18 -18.95 6.03
CA LEU A 480 -24.04 -17.78 6.26
C LEU A 480 -24.19 -16.92 5.01
N MET A 481 -23.11 -16.74 4.26
CA MET A 481 -23.15 -16.01 2.98
C MET A 481 -24.00 -16.74 1.95
N ALA A 482 -23.85 -18.05 1.83
CA ALA A 482 -24.63 -18.87 0.88
C ALA A 482 -26.13 -18.87 1.22
N ALA A 483 -26.47 -18.92 2.51
CA ALA A 483 -27.85 -18.93 2.99
C ALA A 483 -28.56 -17.59 2.82
N PHE A 484 -27.91 -16.47 3.17
CA PHE A 484 -28.57 -15.17 3.27
C PHE A 484 -28.25 -14.19 2.14
N ARG A 485 -27.10 -14.36 1.45
CA ARG A 485 -26.65 -13.45 0.37
C ARG A 485 -26.04 -14.21 -0.83
N PRO A 486 -26.77 -15.16 -1.44
CA PRO A 486 -26.24 -15.98 -2.55
C PRO A 486 -25.84 -15.13 -3.77
N GLN A 487 -26.48 -13.97 -3.96
CA GLN A 487 -26.13 -13.05 -5.05
C GLN A 487 -24.77 -12.37 -4.84
N ALA A 488 -24.43 -12.00 -3.60
CA ALA A 488 -23.12 -11.42 -3.27
C ALA A 488 -22.00 -12.47 -3.50
N LEU A 489 -22.24 -13.72 -3.12
CA LEU A 489 -21.33 -14.83 -3.37
C LEU A 489 -21.14 -15.08 -4.89
N ARG A 490 -22.21 -15.07 -5.67
CA ARG A 490 -22.16 -15.20 -7.15
C ARG A 490 -21.42 -14.02 -7.78
N SER A 491 -21.65 -12.80 -7.32
CA SER A 491 -20.93 -11.61 -7.81
C SER A 491 -19.44 -11.69 -7.51
N PHE A 492 -19.06 -12.26 -6.37
CA PHE A 492 -17.67 -12.51 -6.00
C PHE A 492 -17.03 -13.58 -6.89
N TRP A 493 -17.76 -14.69 -7.15
CA TRP A 493 -17.32 -15.74 -8.06
C TRP A 493 -17.25 -15.26 -9.51
N THR A 494 -18.20 -14.44 -9.97
CA THR A 494 -18.17 -13.89 -11.34
C THR A 494 -17.08 -12.83 -11.51
N LEU A 495 -16.74 -12.03 -10.48
CA LEU A 495 -15.57 -11.16 -10.49
C LEU A 495 -14.27 -11.98 -10.54
N GLY A 496 -14.13 -13.01 -9.72
CA GLY A 496 -13.00 -13.94 -9.74
C GLY A 496 -12.95 -14.80 -11.00
N ALA A 497 -14.07 -15.38 -11.39
CA ALA A 497 -14.20 -16.20 -12.61
C ALA A 497 -14.13 -15.33 -13.88
N GLY A 498 -14.63 -14.10 -13.88
CA GLY A 498 -14.49 -13.17 -15.00
C GLY A 498 -13.05 -12.79 -15.29
N ILE A 499 -12.19 -12.83 -14.29
CA ILE A 499 -10.73 -12.74 -14.46
C ILE A 499 -10.19 -14.04 -15.07
N MET A 500 -10.74 -15.21 -14.68
CA MET A 500 -10.30 -16.52 -15.18
C MET A 500 -10.95 -16.94 -16.52
N THR A 501 -12.23 -16.67 -16.74
CA THR A 501 -12.96 -17.09 -17.96
C THR A 501 -12.70 -16.18 -19.14
N ARG A 502 -12.38 -14.92 -18.95
CA ARG A 502 -11.76 -14.10 -20.01
C ARG A 502 -10.41 -14.66 -20.47
N ARG A 503 -9.79 -15.52 -19.67
CA ARG A 503 -8.60 -16.29 -20.04
C ARG A 503 -8.95 -17.48 -20.96
N LYS A 504 -10.05 -18.21 -20.75
CA LYS A 504 -10.43 -19.39 -21.55
C LYS A 504 -11.14 -19.05 -22.87
N ALA A 505 -11.99 -18.03 -22.91
CA ALA A 505 -12.67 -17.61 -24.15
C ALA A 505 -11.73 -16.94 -25.17
N ARG A 506 -10.48 -16.66 -24.82
CA ARG A 506 -9.48 -16.05 -25.72
C ARG A 506 -8.34 -17.00 -26.13
N THR A 507 -8.28 -18.22 -25.61
CA THR A 507 -7.37 -19.28 -26.08
C THR A 507 -8.05 -20.28 -27.03
N GLY A 508 -9.34 -20.15 -27.25
CA GLY A 508 -10.07 -20.91 -28.28
C GLY A 508 -9.81 -20.28 -29.64
N VAL A 509 -8.75 -20.72 -30.28
CA VAL A 509 -8.61 -20.68 -31.76
C VAL A 509 -9.68 -21.60 -32.30
N GLU A 510 -10.78 -21.06 -32.85
CA GLU A 510 -11.66 -21.84 -33.71
C GLU A 510 -10.83 -22.26 -34.94
N PRO A 511 -10.78 -23.57 -35.26
CA PRO A 511 -10.18 -23.99 -36.52
C PRO A 511 -11.08 -23.46 -37.64
N CYS A 512 -10.52 -22.68 -38.55
CA CYS A 512 -11.15 -22.35 -39.81
C CYS A 512 -11.56 -23.66 -40.49
N ALA A 513 -12.86 -23.99 -40.47
CA ALA A 513 -13.44 -24.99 -41.36
C ALA A 513 -13.39 -24.40 -42.76
N GLY A 514 -12.55 -24.97 -43.60
CA GLY A 514 -12.50 -24.68 -45.02
C GLY A 514 -13.74 -25.20 -45.72
N SER A 515 -14.24 -24.41 -46.63
CA SER A 515 -14.89 -24.85 -47.87
C SER A 515 -14.81 -23.72 -48.88
#